data_17ac6edbc9ca8a1fa949385501867809
#
_entry.id   17ac6edbc9ca8a1fa949385501867809
#
_cell.length_a   1.000
_cell.length_b   1.000
_cell.length_c   1.000
_cell.angle_alpha   90.00
_cell.angle_beta   90.00
_cell.angle_gamma   90.00
#
_symmetry.space_group_name_H-M   'P 1'
#
loop_
_entity.id
_entity.type
_entity.pdbx_description
1 polymer ?
#
loop_
_entity_poly.entity_id
_entity_poly.type
_entity_poly.pdbx_seq_one_letter_code
_entity_poly.pdbx_strand_id
1 'polypeptide(L)'
;MNITLIIGWVVSLGLVVFGILNGGSFDMFIEISSLAITLGGALGVLIAMSPLSLLKTLPKLFKIALFPPKHNPQKYIAEIVEYAKIARSKGLLALEDSANKCEDPFMKQSLMLIVDANDSSKVREMLESSLDFMEQRHAAGREFFAKGVSMCPAFGMLGTLVGLVIMLNNMEGGNLGQAMAVALITTFYGSLFANVFFAPLETALKNAHDSEMLCMQIVIEGVMAIASGSNPRLIQEKLEFMLPKSQKSSDKPEGE
;
A
#
# COMPACT_ATOMS: atom_id res chain seq x y z
N MET A 1 -6.83 10.23 6.08
CA MET A 1 -7.95 9.56 5.40
C MET A 1 -7.68 9.57 3.91
N ASN A 2 -7.76 8.42 3.26
CA ASN A 2 -7.58 8.31 1.80
C ASN A 2 -8.89 8.70 1.11
N ILE A 3 -9.04 10.02 0.87
CA ILE A 3 -10.27 10.61 0.32
C ILE A 3 -10.56 10.05 -1.08
N THR A 4 -9.53 9.88 -1.90
CA THR A 4 -9.68 9.36 -3.27
C THR A 4 -10.22 7.94 -3.30
N LEU A 5 -9.77 7.07 -2.40
CA LEU A 5 -10.27 5.71 -2.25
C LEU A 5 -11.77 5.70 -1.90
N ILE A 6 -12.16 6.52 -0.92
CA ILE A 6 -13.56 6.58 -0.45
C ILE A 6 -14.47 7.15 -1.54
N ILE A 7 -14.06 8.25 -2.18
CA ILE A 7 -14.83 8.83 -3.30
C ILE A 7 -14.95 7.80 -4.44
N GLY A 8 -13.85 7.12 -4.78
CA GLY A 8 -13.86 6.08 -5.81
C GLY A 8 -14.85 4.96 -5.48
N TRP A 9 -14.91 4.49 -4.23
CA TRP A 9 -15.87 3.48 -3.81
C TRP A 9 -17.32 3.98 -3.88
N VAL A 10 -17.58 5.19 -3.39
CA VAL A 10 -18.94 5.77 -3.43
C VAL A 10 -19.43 5.92 -4.88
N VAL A 11 -18.56 6.42 -5.77
CA VAL A 11 -18.92 6.60 -7.19
C VAL A 11 -19.12 5.25 -7.89
N SER A 12 -18.18 4.31 -7.74
CA SER A 12 -18.26 3.02 -8.42
C SER A 12 -19.45 2.17 -7.95
N LEU A 13 -19.64 2.06 -6.63
CA LEU A 13 -20.79 1.34 -6.07
C LEU A 13 -22.10 2.06 -6.38
N GLY A 14 -22.13 3.39 -6.29
CA GLY A 14 -23.31 4.19 -6.63
C GLY A 14 -23.75 4.02 -8.07
N LEU A 15 -22.82 3.98 -9.03
CA LEU A 15 -23.12 3.73 -10.44
C LEU A 15 -23.59 2.30 -10.70
N VAL A 16 -23.00 1.31 -10.04
CA VAL A 16 -23.44 -0.09 -10.13
C VAL A 16 -24.88 -0.22 -9.59
N VAL A 17 -25.15 0.31 -8.40
CA VAL A 17 -26.49 0.30 -7.80
C VAL A 17 -27.50 1.06 -8.67
N PHE A 18 -27.13 2.22 -9.21
CA PHE A 18 -27.96 2.98 -10.14
C PHE A 18 -28.32 2.17 -11.39
N GLY A 19 -27.33 1.46 -11.98
CA GLY A 19 -27.55 0.59 -13.14
C GLY A 19 -28.50 -0.56 -12.82
N ILE A 20 -28.38 -1.18 -11.65
CA ILE A 20 -29.26 -2.25 -11.17
C ILE A 20 -30.71 -1.75 -11.03
N LEU A 21 -30.89 -0.62 -10.36
CA LEU A 21 -32.23 -0.05 -10.09
C LEU A 21 -32.95 0.43 -11.36
N ASN A 22 -32.18 0.86 -12.37
CA ASN A 22 -32.76 1.24 -13.67
C ASN A 22 -33.21 0.03 -14.53
N GLY A 23 -32.55 -1.12 -14.33
CA GLY A 23 -32.82 -2.34 -15.13
C GLY A 23 -33.70 -3.35 -14.43
N GLY A 24 -33.92 -3.24 -13.10
CA GLY A 24 -34.69 -4.22 -12.35
C GLY A 24 -34.71 -3.99 -10.85
N SER A 25 -35.01 -5.04 -10.10
CA SER A 25 -35.05 -5.03 -8.64
C SER A 25 -33.68 -5.46 -8.06
N PHE A 26 -33.25 -4.84 -6.98
CA PHE A 26 -32.01 -5.17 -6.29
C PHE A 26 -31.97 -6.60 -5.75
N ASP A 27 -33.15 -7.14 -5.39
CA ASP A 27 -33.30 -8.51 -4.86
C ASP A 27 -32.83 -9.58 -5.86
N MET A 28 -32.91 -9.30 -7.17
CA MET A 28 -32.42 -10.22 -8.22
C MET A 28 -30.91 -10.44 -8.15
N PHE A 29 -30.17 -9.51 -7.53
CA PHE A 29 -28.72 -9.58 -7.40
C PHE A 29 -28.26 -10.12 -6.04
N ILE A 30 -29.19 -10.46 -5.14
CA ILE A 30 -28.89 -11.07 -3.84
C ILE A 30 -29.12 -12.57 -3.93
N GLU A 31 -28.04 -13.33 -4.10
CA GLU A 31 -28.08 -14.80 -4.16
C GLU A 31 -27.00 -15.37 -3.22
N ILE A 32 -27.45 -16.00 -2.12
CA ILE A 32 -26.59 -16.43 -1.01
C ILE A 32 -25.62 -17.53 -1.44
N SER A 33 -26.05 -18.49 -2.26
CA SER A 33 -25.19 -19.56 -2.74
C SER A 33 -24.09 -19.04 -3.67
N SER A 34 -24.40 -18.08 -4.54
CA SER A 34 -23.43 -17.39 -5.38
C SER A 34 -22.39 -16.62 -4.56
N LEU A 35 -22.84 -15.93 -3.50
CA LEU A 35 -21.94 -15.21 -2.58
C LEU A 35 -21.02 -16.18 -1.81
N ALA A 36 -21.59 -17.30 -1.34
CA ALA A 36 -20.82 -18.32 -0.62
C ALA A 36 -19.77 -18.98 -1.52
N ILE A 37 -20.10 -19.31 -2.77
CA ILE A 37 -19.16 -19.89 -3.73
C ILE A 37 -18.05 -18.87 -4.03
N THR A 38 -18.41 -17.64 -4.40
CA THR A 38 -17.46 -16.66 -4.90
C THR A 38 -16.61 -16.06 -3.78
N LEU A 39 -17.24 -15.38 -2.82
CA LEU A 39 -16.51 -14.71 -1.74
C LEU A 39 -16.00 -15.71 -0.71
N GLY A 40 -16.84 -16.65 -0.28
CA GLY A 40 -16.47 -17.69 0.68
C GLY A 40 -15.34 -18.56 0.14
N GLY A 41 -15.44 -19.03 -1.11
CA GLY A 41 -14.40 -19.81 -1.77
C GLY A 41 -13.09 -19.04 -1.95
N ALA A 42 -13.16 -17.80 -2.45
CA ALA A 42 -11.96 -16.95 -2.60
C ALA A 42 -11.29 -16.68 -1.26
N LEU A 43 -12.04 -16.29 -0.21
CA LEU A 43 -11.51 -16.07 1.13
C LEU A 43 -10.92 -17.36 1.74
N GLY A 44 -11.55 -18.51 1.54
CA GLY A 44 -11.04 -19.81 1.99
C GLY A 44 -9.66 -20.10 1.42
N VAL A 45 -9.47 -19.89 0.12
CA VAL A 45 -8.16 -20.07 -0.54
C VAL A 45 -7.15 -19.02 -0.10
N LEU A 46 -7.55 -17.77 0.07
CA LEU A 46 -6.67 -16.71 0.59
C LEU A 46 -6.17 -17.04 2.00
N ILE A 47 -7.03 -17.59 2.86
CA ILE A 47 -6.64 -18.07 4.20
C ILE A 47 -5.64 -19.23 4.08
N ALA A 48 -5.92 -20.21 3.22
CA ALA A 48 -5.04 -21.36 3.00
C ALA A 48 -3.65 -20.98 2.45
N MET A 49 -3.57 -19.91 1.67
CA MET A 49 -2.32 -19.38 1.09
C MET A 49 -1.55 -18.44 2.02
N SER A 50 -2.09 -18.13 3.20
CA SER A 50 -1.54 -17.07 4.06
C SER A 50 -1.12 -17.63 5.42
N PRO A 51 0.05 -17.23 5.95
CA PRO A 51 0.43 -17.60 7.31
C PRO A 51 -0.47 -16.89 8.33
N LEU A 52 -0.71 -17.54 9.48
CA LEU A 52 -1.55 -16.99 10.55
C LEU A 52 -1.07 -15.62 11.07
N SER A 53 0.24 -15.38 11.03
CA SER A 53 0.83 -14.09 11.40
C SER A 53 0.33 -12.96 10.50
N LEU A 54 0.22 -13.19 9.19
CA LEU A 54 -0.30 -12.23 8.22
C LEU A 54 -1.79 -11.95 8.45
N LEU A 55 -2.59 -13.02 8.66
CA LEU A 55 -4.03 -12.87 8.90
C LEU A 55 -4.35 -11.98 10.10
N LYS A 56 -3.55 -12.07 11.18
CA LYS A 56 -3.68 -11.18 12.33
C LYS A 56 -3.37 -9.72 12.04
N THR A 57 -2.61 -9.44 11.01
CA THR A 57 -2.24 -8.05 10.61
C THR A 57 -3.23 -7.42 9.63
N LEU A 58 -4.14 -8.19 9.02
CA LEU A 58 -5.12 -7.69 8.06
C LEU A 58 -5.92 -6.47 8.55
N PRO A 59 -6.46 -6.44 9.79
CA PRO A 59 -7.20 -5.26 10.27
C PRO A 59 -6.33 -3.99 10.28
N LYS A 60 -5.03 -4.13 10.61
CA LYS A 60 -4.07 -3.02 10.58
C LYS A 60 -3.82 -2.56 9.14
N LEU A 61 -3.69 -3.49 8.18
CA LEU A 61 -3.50 -3.17 6.77
C LEU A 61 -4.72 -2.44 6.20
N PHE A 62 -5.93 -2.86 6.51
CA PHE A 62 -7.15 -2.12 6.17
C PHE A 62 -7.14 -0.70 6.73
N LYS A 63 -6.74 -0.54 7.99
CA LYS A 63 -6.60 0.79 8.59
C LYS A 63 -5.59 1.66 7.86
N ILE A 64 -4.43 1.11 7.46
CA ILE A 64 -3.41 1.83 6.69
C ILE A 64 -3.93 2.22 5.31
N ALA A 65 -4.65 1.34 4.60
CA ALA A 65 -5.22 1.65 3.30
C ALA A 65 -6.23 2.82 3.37
N LEU A 66 -7.07 2.85 4.42
CA LEU A 66 -8.08 3.91 4.63
C LEU A 66 -7.48 5.18 5.23
N PHE A 67 -6.51 5.04 6.13
CA PHE A 67 -5.85 6.11 6.88
C PHE A 67 -4.33 5.99 6.75
N PRO A 68 -3.76 6.25 5.56
CA PRO A 68 -2.33 6.14 5.37
C PRO A 68 -1.58 7.13 6.27
N PRO A 69 -0.44 6.72 6.85
CA PRO A 69 0.45 7.65 7.53
C PRO A 69 0.92 8.73 6.54
N LYS A 70 1.07 9.94 7.04
CA LYS A 70 1.54 11.06 6.22
C LYS A 70 3.06 11.10 6.26
N HIS A 71 3.70 10.63 5.21
CA HIS A 71 5.12 10.81 4.99
C HIS A 71 5.32 12.11 4.17
N ASN A 72 6.08 13.06 4.72
CA ASN A 72 6.40 14.31 4.05
C ASN A 72 7.91 14.37 3.75
N PRO A 73 8.34 14.06 2.52
CA PRO A 73 9.75 14.04 2.16
C PRO A 73 10.47 15.37 2.41
N GLN A 74 9.78 16.50 2.23
CA GLN A 74 10.37 17.83 2.48
C GLN A 74 10.73 18.05 3.96
N LYS A 75 9.88 17.54 4.89
CA LYS A 75 10.19 17.58 6.33
C LYS A 75 11.48 16.81 6.63
N TYR A 76 11.63 15.61 6.07
CA TYR A 76 12.86 14.81 6.22
C TYR A 76 14.09 15.52 5.67
N ILE A 77 13.98 16.13 4.48
CA ILE A 77 15.09 16.91 3.89
C ILE A 77 15.47 18.08 4.79
N ALA A 78 14.52 18.85 5.30
CA ALA A 78 14.78 19.98 6.18
C ALA A 78 15.49 19.55 7.47
N GLU A 79 15.03 18.47 8.11
CA GLU A 79 15.66 17.91 9.31
C GLU A 79 17.09 17.43 9.03
N ILE A 80 17.32 16.75 7.91
CA ILE A 80 18.65 16.28 7.49
C ILE A 80 19.61 17.47 7.27
N VAL A 81 19.13 18.54 6.65
CA VAL A 81 19.93 19.75 6.42
C VAL A 81 20.33 20.41 7.76
N GLU A 82 19.43 20.43 8.74
CA GLU A 82 19.75 20.93 10.08
C GLU A 82 20.78 20.03 10.79
N TYR A 83 20.64 18.72 10.70
CA TYR A 83 21.66 17.79 11.23
C TYR A 83 23.01 17.97 10.53
N ALA A 84 23.01 18.20 9.22
CA ALA A 84 24.22 18.47 8.45
C ALA A 84 24.94 19.75 8.93
N LYS A 85 24.19 20.82 9.25
CA LYS A 85 24.77 22.07 9.83
C LYS A 85 25.40 21.82 11.20
N ILE A 86 24.73 21.04 12.07
CA ILE A 86 25.24 20.68 13.40
C ILE A 86 26.52 19.86 13.26
N ALA A 87 26.51 18.80 12.44
CA ALA A 87 27.66 17.94 12.21
C ALA A 87 28.85 18.72 11.67
N ARG A 88 28.62 19.67 10.75
CA ARG A 88 29.68 20.49 10.15
C ARG A 88 30.28 21.49 11.13
N SER A 89 29.47 22.04 12.04
CA SER A 89 29.96 23.07 13.00
C SER A 89 30.53 22.50 14.28
N LYS A 90 30.01 21.35 14.76
CA LYS A 90 30.32 20.79 16.08
C LYS A 90 30.88 19.36 16.02
N GLY A 91 30.97 18.77 14.81
CA GLY A 91 31.37 17.38 14.60
C GLY A 91 30.22 16.37 14.70
N LEU A 92 30.48 15.13 14.24
CA LEU A 92 29.46 14.07 14.20
C LEU A 92 28.95 13.68 15.59
N LEU A 93 29.82 13.71 16.62
CA LEU A 93 29.41 13.38 18.00
C LEU A 93 28.30 14.29 18.54
N ALA A 94 28.24 15.55 18.08
CA ALA A 94 27.18 16.48 18.50
C ALA A 94 25.79 16.11 17.96
N LEU A 95 25.68 15.15 17.03
CA LEU A 95 24.42 14.64 16.52
C LEU A 95 23.71 13.72 17.52
N GLU A 96 24.41 13.15 18.52
CA GLU A 96 23.82 12.23 19.50
C GLU A 96 22.65 12.89 20.25
N ASP A 97 22.84 14.11 20.74
CA ASP A 97 21.80 14.87 21.43
C ASP A 97 20.59 15.17 20.51
N SER A 98 20.85 15.42 19.23
CA SER A 98 19.82 15.71 18.23
C SER A 98 19.08 14.43 17.82
N ALA A 99 19.80 13.33 17.64
CA ALA A 99 19.21 12.01 17.35
C ALA A 99 18.29 11.52 18.47
N ASN A 100 18.67 11.78 19.74
CA ASN A 100 17.83 11.42 20.89
C ASN A 100 16.50 12.18 20.95
N LYS A 101 16.41 13.35 20.34
CA LYS A 101 15.20 14.17 20.25
C LYS A 101 14.36 13.88 18.98
N CYS A 102 14.89 13.08 18.06
CA CYS A 102 14.23 12.76 16.82
C CYS A 102 13.02 11.84 17.09
N GLU A 103 11.85 12.22 16.55
CA GLU A 103 10.61 11.44 16.69
C GLU A 103 10.57 10.22 15.76
N ASP A 104 11.24 10.30 14.61
CA ASP A 104 11.27 9.22 13.64
C ASP A 104 12.30 8.15 14.04
N PRO A 105 11.86 6.89 14.27
CA PRO A 105 12.74 5.82 14.74
C PRO A 105 13.86 5.48 13.75
N PHE A 106 13.56 5.52 12.44
CA PHE A 106 14.54 5.17 11.41
C PHE A 106 15.62 6.26 11.28
N MET A 107 15.21 7.52 11.24
CA MET A 107 16.13 8.68 11.26
C MET A 107 17.03 8.65 12.50
N LYS A 108 16.42 8.43 13.69
CA LYS A 108 17.18 8.31 14.95
C LYS A 108 18.24 7.23 14.88
N GLN A 109 17.83 6.01 14.46
CA GLN A 109 18.76 4.88 14.36
C GLN A 109 19.87 5.16 13.33
N SER A 110 19.52 5.77 12.18
CA SER A 110 20.47 6.10 11.13
C SER A 110 21.51 7.12 11.60
N LEU A 111 21.09 8.15 12.34
CA LEU A 111 22.01 9.15 12.93
C LEU A 111 22.91 8.53 13.98
N MET A 112 22.40 7.67 14.86
CA MET A 112 23.21 6.98 15.86
C MET A 112 24.27 6.09 15.21
N LEU A 113 23.92 5.38 14.13
CA LEU A 113 24.86 4.53 13.40
C LEU A 113 26.06 5.31 12.85
N ILE A 114 25.87 6.53 12.33
CA ILE A 114 27.02 7.34 11.83
C ILE A 114 27.83 7.99 12.95
N VAL A 115 27.24 8.16 14.14
CA VAL A 115 27.96 8.64 15.33
C VAL A 115 28.89 7.56 15.90
N ASP A 116 28.40 6.31 15.91
CA ASP A 116 29.10 5.17 16.55
C ASP A 116 30.04 4.43 15.58
N ALA A 117 29.83 4.52 14.27
CA ALA A 117 30.55 3.69 13.31
C ALA A 117 31.80 4.36 12.74
N ASN A 118 32.88 3.59 12.68
CA ASN A 118 34.12 3.98 12.01
C ASN A 118 34.12 3.74 10.49
N ASP A 119 33.15 3.01 9.96
CA ASP A 119 33.08 2.59 8.55
C ASP A 119 31.73 2.92 7.94
N SER A 120 31.70 3.97 7.14
CA SER A 120 30.48 4.44 6.47
C SER A 120 29.90 3.43 5.47
N SER A 121 30.74 2.56 4.89
CA SER A 121 30.23 1.55 3.93
C SER A 121 29.38 0.49 4.62
N LYS A 122 29.77 0.06 5.81
CA LYS A 122 28.99 -0.87 6.63
C LYS A 122 27.70 -0.26 7.13
N VAL A 123 27.71 1.03 7.48
CA VAL A 123 26.46 1.74 7.86
C VAL A 123 25.49 1.74 6.70
N ARG A 124 25.94 2.07 5.48
CA ARG A 124 25.09 2.04 4.29
C ARG A 124 24.49 0.65 4.08
N GLU A 125 25.29 -0.40 4.10
CA GLU A 125 24.84 -1.78 3.93
C GLU A 125 23.78 -2.18 4.97
N MET A 126 23.98 -1.79 6.24
CA MET A 126 23.00 -2.07 7.31
C MET A 126 21.67 -1.33 7.08
N LEU A 127 21.71 -0.07 6.65
CA LEU A 127 20.51 0.72 6.41
C LEU A 127 19.75 0.23 5.17
N GLU A 128 20.45 -0.09 4.08
CA GLU A 128 19.86 -0.65 2.86
C GLU A 128 19.25 -2.03 3.14
N SER A 129 19.94 -2.89 3.90
CA SER A 129 19.40 -4.19 4.33
C SER A 129 18.14 -4.04 5.19
N SER A 130 18.10 -3.03 6.08
CA SER A 130 16.88 -2.74 6.87
C SER A 130 15.70 -2.33 5.98
N LEU A 131 15.99 -1.58 4.91
CA LEU A 131 15.01 -1.17 3.91
C LEU A 131 14.45 -2.39 3.14
N ASP A 132 15.33 -3.31 2.71
CA ASP A 132 14.95 -4.54 2.02
C ASP A 132 14.04 -5.44 2.89
N PHE A 133 14.36 -5.59 4.17
CA PHE A 133 13.51 -6.35 5.09
C PHE A 133 12.14 -5.68 5.31
N MET A 134 12.08 -4.36 5.29
CA MET A 134 10.81 -3.64 5.36
C MET A 134 9.99 -3.84 4.09
N GLU A 135 10.61 -3.74 2.90
CA GLU A 135 9.99 -4.06 1.61
C GLU A 135 9.34 -5.45 1.63
N GLN A 136 10.10 -6.47 2.04
CA GLN A 136 9.61 -7.85 2.12
C GLN A 136 8.39 -8.00 3.04
N ARG A 137 8.41 -7.34 4.21
CA ARG A 137 7.26 -7.37 5.14
C ARG A 137 6.03 -6.69 4.54
N HIS A 138 6.20 -5.55 3.87
CA HIS A 138 5.10 -4.82 3.25
C HIS A 138 4.59 -5.54 2.00
N ALA A 139 5.50 -6.15 1.22
CA ALA A 139 5.15 -6.96 0.05
C ALA A 139 4.22 -8.12 0.43
N ALA A 140 4.52 -8.86 1.49
CA ALA A 140 3.67 -9.95 1.97
C ALA A 140 2.23 -9.49 2.30
N GLY A 141 2.08 -8.29 2.88
CA GLY A 141 0.78 -7.69 3.16
C GLY A 141 0.01 -7.31 1.89
N ARG A 142 0.68 -6.69 0.92
CA ARG A 142 0.09 -6.32 -0.38
C ARG A 142 -0.30 -7.54 -1.20
N GLU A 143 0.53 -8.58 -1.16
CA GLU A 143 0.31 -9.83 -1.90
C GLU A 143 -1.01 -10.51 -1.54
N PHE A 144 -1.46 -10.43 -0.29
CA PHE A 144 -2.77 -10.93 0.13
C PHE A 144 -3.90 -10.29 -0.69
N PHE A 145 -3.88 -8.96 -0.83
CA PHE A 145 -4.89 -8.23 -1.61
C PHE A 145 -4.74 -8.49 -3.11
N ALA A 146 -3.51 -8.55 -3.63
CA ALA A 146 -3.25 -8.90 -5.04
C ALA A 146 -3.76 -10.31 -5.39
N LYS A 147 -3.57 -11.28 -4.49
CA LYS A 147 -4.19 -12.61 -4.62
C LYS A 147 -5.72 -12.55 -4.60
N GLY A 148 -6.30 -11.66 -3.78
CA GLY A 148 -7.75 -11.42 -3.78
C GLY A 148 -8.28 -10.96 -5.13
N VAL A 149 -7.54 -10.04 -5.81
CA VAL A 149 -7.88 -9.59 -7.17
C VAL A 149 -7.96 -10.75 -8.17
N SER A 150 -7.09 -11.74 -8.05
CA SER A 150 -7.06 -12.90 -8.96
C SER A 150 -8.02 -14.02 -8.55
N MET A 151 -8.19 -14.26 -7.25
CA MET A 151 -9.00 -15.38 -6.76
C MET A 151 -10.51 -15.11 -6.87
N CYS A 152 -10.97 -13.88 -6.63
CA CYS A 152 -12.40 -13.57 -6.72
C CYS A 152 -12.99 -13.85 -8.11
N PRO A 153 -12.39 -13.43 -9.25
CA PRO A 153 -12.88 -13.79 -10.56
C PRO A 153 -12.74 -15.28 -10.87
N ALA A 154 -11.69 -15.94 -10.38
CA ALA A 154 -11.49 -17.37 -10.56
C ALA A 154 -12.65 -18.18 -9.91
N PHE A 155 -13.06 -17.82 -8.71
CA PHE A 155 -14.23 -18.41 -8.06
C PHE A 155 -15.55 -17.97 -8.71
N GLY A 156 -15.61 -16.78 -9.29
CA GLY A 156 -16.71 -16.36 -10.14
C GLY A 156 -16.90 -17.30 -11.33
N MET A 157 -15.81 -17.63 -12.04
CA MET A 157 -15.84 -18.61 -13.14
C MET A 157 -16.21 -20.02 -12.67
N LEU A 158 -15.70 -20.48 -11.53
CA LEU A 158 -16.12 -21.76 -10.94
C LEU A 158 -17.62 -21.77 -10.67
N GLY A 159 -18.18 -20.67 -10.15
CA GLY A 159 -19.61 -20.54 -9.92
C GLY A 159 -20.43 -20.60 -11.22
N THR A 160 -19.92 -20.04 -12.34
CA THR A 160 -20.60 -20.20 -13.64
C THR A 160 -20.65 -21.66 -14.08
N LEU A 161 -19.56 -22.40 -13.92
CA LEU A 161 -19.53 -23.82 -14.26
C LEU A 161 -20.51 -24.64 -13.40
N VAL A 162 -20.54 -24.35 -12.07
CA VAL A 162 -21.51 -24.99 -11.16
C VAL A 162 -22.95 -24.69 -11.61
N GLY A 163 -23.28 -23.43 -11.89
CA GLY A 163 -24.61 -23.05 -12.36
C GLY A 163 -25.00 -23.73 -13.68
N LEU A 164 -24.07 -23.81 -14.63
CA LEU A 164 -24.31 -24.49 -15.92
C LEU A 164 -24.50 -26.01 -15.76
N VAL A 165 -23.73 -26.66 -14.89
CA VAL A 165 -23.88 -28.09 -14.58
C VAL A 165 -25.25 -28.35 -13.96
N ILE A 166 -25.68 -27.53 -13.00
CA ILE A 166 -27.04 -27.62 -12.41
C ILE A 166 -28.11 -27.40 -13.44
N MET A 167 -27.93 -26.43 -14.35
CA MET A 167 -28.85 -26.14 -15.44
C MET A 167 -29.02 -27.35 -16.37
N LEU A 168 -27.93 -27.98 -16.80
CA LEU A 168 -27.92 -29.13 -17.68
C LEU A 168 -28.62 -30.36 -17.04
N ASN A 169 -28.40 -30.57 -15.74
CA ASN A 169 -29.05 -31.68 -15.02
C ASN A 169 -30.56 -31.46 -14.80
N ASN A 170 -31.06 -30.22 -14.87
CA ASN A 170 -32.44 -29.86 -14.60
C ASN A 170 -33.18 -29.41 -15.89
N MET A 171 -32.71 -29.78 -17.09
CA MET A 171 -33.29 -29.34 -18.36
C MET A 171 -34.78 -29.67 -18.48
N GLU A 172 -35.25 -30.77 -17.90
CA GLU A 172 -36.67 -31.20 -17.92
C GLU A 172 -37.48 -30.61 -16.74
N GLY A 173 -36.83 -30.03 -15.71
CA GLY A 173 -37.50 -29.67 -14.46
C GLY A 173 -37.96 -28.22 -14.31
N GLY A 174 -37.85 -27.36 -15.32
CA GLY A 174 -38.38 -25.98 -15.29
C GLY A 174 -37.59 -24.94 -14.52
N ASN A 175 -36.49 -25.29 -13.82
CA ASN A 175 -35.66 -24.37 -13.00
C ASN A 175 -34.45 -23.79 -13.74
N LEU A 176 -34.49 -23.71 -15.07
CA LEU A 176 -33.38 -23.21 -15.90
C LEU A 176 -32.97 -21.76 -15.54
N GLY A 177 -33.95 -20.91 -15.26
CA GLY A 177 -33.71 -19.50 -14.90
C GLY A 177 -32.91 -19.32 -13.62
N GLN A 178 -33.21 -20.13 -12.60
CA GLN A 178 -32.51 -20.05 -11.32
C GLN A 178 -31.01 -20.50 -11.43
N ALA A 179 -30.78 -21.61 -12.14
CA ALA A 179 -29.43 -22.10 -12.38
C ALA A 179 -28.58 -21.10 -13.22
N MET A 180 -29.20 -20.47 -14.21
CA MET A 180 -28.57 -19.42 -15.02
C MET A 180 -28.30 -18.16 -14.19
N ALA A 181 -29.21 -17.79 -13.28
CA ALA A 181 -28.98 -16.67 -12.36
C ALA A 181 -27.74 -16.91 -11.47
N VAL A 182 -27.59 -18.10 -10.87
CA VAL A 182 -26.40 -18.47 -10.11
C VAL A 182 -25.14 -18.30 -10.95
N ALA A 183 -25.12 -18.80 -12.19
CA ALA A 183 -23.97 -18.68 -13.07
C ALA A 183 -23.58 -17.21 -13.36
N LEU A 184 -24.54 -16.33 -13.60
CA LEU A 184 -24.28 -14.92 -13.91
C LEU A 184 -23.89 -14.11 -12.65
N ILE A 185 -24.58 -14.34 -11.53
CA ILE A 185 -24.38 -13.59 -10.29
C ILE A 185 -23.02 -13.91 -9.65
N THR A 186 -22.56 -15.16 -9.76
CA THR A 186 -21.21 -15.52 -9.27
C THR A 186 -20.11 -14.74 -9.99
N THR A 187 -20.22 -14.59 -11.31
CA THR A 187 -19.25 -13.77 -12.08
C THR A 187 -19.35 -12.30 -11.73
N PHE A 188 -20.55 -11.78 -11.55
CA PHE A 188 -20.78 -10.41 -11.09
C PHE A 188 -20.09 -10.16 -9.74
N TYR A 189 -20.31 -11.03 -8.74
CA TYR A 189 -19.64 -10.91 -7.45
C TYR A 189 -18.13 -11.04 -7.55
N GLY A 190 -17.63 -12.00 -8.32
CA GLY A 190 -16.19 -12.18 -8.53
C GLY A 190 -15.54 -10.91 -9.07
N SER A 191 -16.13 -10.31 -10.09
CA SER A 191 -15.64 -9.05 -10.67
C SER A 191 -15.78 -7.86 -9.74
N LEU A 192 -16.90 -7.75 -9.01
CA LEU A 192 -17.18 -6.68 -8.08
C LEU A 192 -16.14 -6.67 -6.94
N PHE A 193 -15.96 -7.80 -6.25
CA PHE A 193 -15.01 -7.88 -5.13
C PHE A 193 -13.58 -7.67 -5.59
N ALA A 194 -13.17 -8.23 -6.72
CA ALA A 194 -11.82 -8.04 -7.26
C ALA A 194 -11.52 -6.57 -7.53
N ASN A 195 -12.38 -5.92 -8.32
CA ASN A 195 -12.06 -4.60 -8.88
C ASN A 195 -12.50 -3.43 -7.99
N VAL A 196 -13.56 -3.60 -7.18
CA VAL A 196 -14.04 -2.52 -6.30
C VAL A 196 -13.42 -2.59 -4.91
N PHE A 197 -13.09 -3.79 -4.38
CA PHE A 197 -12.53 -3.90 -3.03
C PHE A 197 -11.05 -4.25 -3.02
N PHE A 198 -10.65 -5.37 -3.60
CA PHE A 198 -9.27 -5.86 -3.48
C PHE A 198 -8.26 -4.99 -4.23
N ALA A 199 -8.50 -4.63 -5.48
CA ALA A 199 -7.58 -3.85 -6.30
C ALA A 199 -7.32 -2.44 -5.75
N PRO A 200 -8.33 -1.65 -5.32
CA PRO A 200 -8.07 -0.35 -4.72
C PRO A 200 -7.36 -0.42 -3.37
N LEU A 201 -7.61 -1.45 -2.55
CA LEU A 201 -6.91 -1.66 -1.28
C LEU A 201 -5.44 -2.00 -1.50
N GLU A 202 -5.14 -2.90 -2.44
CA GLU A 202 -3.77 -3.24 -2.83
C GLU A 202 -3.02 -1.99 -3.30
N THR A 203 -3.63 -1.20 -4.19
CA THR A 203 -3.06 0.04 -4.72
C THR A 203 -2.85 1.08 -3.62
N ALA A 204 -3.81 1.23 -2.68
CA ALA A 204 -3.67 2.16 -1.56
C ALA A 204 -2.51 1.78 -0.63
N LEU A 205 -2.32 0.49 -0.34
CA LEU A 205 -1.19 -0.01 0.44
C LEU A 205 0.13 0.19 -0.29
N LYS A 206 0.16 -0.02 -1.62
CA LYS A 206 1.33 0.23 -2.45
C LYS A 206 1.75 1.69 -2.39
N ASN A 207 0.81 2.61 -2.60
CA ASN A 207 1.08 4.05 -2.56
C ASN A 207 1.58 4.52 -1.18
N ALA A 208 1.03 3.97 -0.08
CA ALA A 208 1.49 4.26 1.27
C ALA A 208 2.93 3.76 1.47
N HIS A 209 3.24 2.56 1.01
CA HIS A 209 4.56 1.98 1.05
C HIS A 209 5.58 2.78 0.22
N ASP A 210 5.26 3.11 -1.03
CA ASP A 210 6.15 3.86 -1.93
C ASP A 210 6.52 5.23 -1.33
N SER A 211 5.56 5.88 -0.65
CA SER A 211 5.80 7.15 0.05
C SER A 211 6.73 7.00 1.26
N GLU A 212 6.58 5.92 2.03
CA GLU A 212 7.45 5.59 3.17
C GLU A 212 8.87 5.26 2.70
N MET A 213 9.00 4.41 1.67
CA MET A 213 10.28 4.02 1.09
C MET A 213 11.07 5.21 0.56
N LEU A 214 10.40 6.16 -0.12
CA LEU A 214 11.04 7.38 -0.59
C LEU A 214 11.63 8.18 0.59
N CYS A 215 10.88 8.36 1.67
CA CYS A 215 11.38 9.07 2.85
C CYS A 215 12.58 8.36 3.47
N MET A 216 12.57 7.04 3.55
CA MET A 216 13.69 6.29 4.11
C MET A 216 14.92 6.30 3.23
N GLN A 217 14.75 6.26 1.89
CA GLN A 217 15.86 6.45 0.96
C GLN A 217 16.47 7.85 1.10
N ILE A 218 15.65 8.90 1.29
CA ILE A 218 16.12 10.26 1.58
C ILE A 218 16.93 10.29 2.88
N VAL A 219 16.49 9.58 3.92
CA VAL A 219 17.23 9.46 5.18
C VAL A 219 18.60 8.80 4.96
N ILE A 220 18.65 7.67 4.26
CA ILE A 220 19.90 6.96 3.98
C ILE A 220 20.88 7.88 3.24
N GLU A 221 20.44 8.45 2.11
CA GLU A 221 21.31 9.32 1.30
C GLU A 221 21.75 10.58 2.05
N GLY A 222 20.87 11.16 2.88
CA GLY A 222 21.17 12.33 3.68
C GLY A 222 22.17 12.03 4.80
N VAL A 223 21.94 10.96 5.55
CA VAL A 223 22.81 10.53 6.65
C VAL A 223 24.20 10.13 6.13
N MET A 224 24.27 9.43 4.99
CA MET A 224 25.54 9.11 4.35
C MET A 224 26.29 10.34 3.84
N ALA A 225 25.57 11.35 3.35
CA ALA A 225 26.17 12.62 2.95
C ALA A 225 26.67 13.43 4.16
N ILE A 226 26.00 13.35 5.32
CA ILE A 226 26.48 13.93 6.57
C ILE A 226 27.77 13.22 7.02
N ALA A 227 27.79 11.90 7.01
CA ALA A 227 28.97 11.10 7.39
C ALA A 227 30.20 11.41 6.53
N SER A 228 30.01 11.72 5.24
CA SER A 228 31.08 12.14 4.33
C SER A 228 31.51 13.61 4.48
N GLY A 229 30.90 14.38 5.38
CA GLY A 229 31.22 15.79 5.59
C GLY A 229 30.75 16.73 4.47
N SER A 230 29.79 16.33 3.67
CA SER A 230 29.28 17.12 2.54
C SER A 230 28.68 18.47 2.98
N ASN A 231 28.70 19.46 2.10
CA ASN A 231 28.13 20.77 2.39
C ASN A 231 26.58 20.65 2.54
N PRO A 232 25.97 21.22 3.60
CA PRO A 232 24.51 21.18 3.81
C PRO A 232 23.68 21.63 2.61
N ARG A 233 24.12 22.65 1.88
CA ARG A 233 23.45 23.11 0.67
C ARG A 233 23.49 22.06 -0.44
N LEU A 234 24.63 21.39 -0.63
CA LEU A 234 24.77 20.32 -1.61
C LEU A 234 23.93 19.10 -1.22
N ILE A 235 23.83 18.81 0.08
CA ILE A 235 22.95 17.75 0.60
C ILE A 235 21.50 18.06 0.25
N GLN A 236 21.03 19.28 0.50
CA GLN A 236 19.68 19.72 0.17
C GLN A 236 19.41 19.55 -1.32
N GLU A 237 20.26 20.10 -2.18
CA GLU A 237 20.11 19.98 -3.65
C GLU A 237 20.06 18.50 -4.10
N LYS A 238 20.96 17.66 -3.58
CA LYS A 238 20.99 16.21 -3.88
C LYS A 238 19.67 15.53 -3.50
N LEU A 239 19.16 15.78 -2.29
CA LEU A 239 17.94 15.15 -1.80
C LEU A 239 16.68 15.66 -2.52
N GLU A 240 16.65 16.94 -2.89
CA GLU A 240 15.57 17.51 -3.70
C GLU A 240 15.50 16.92 -5.13
N PHE A 241 16.63 16.44 -5.68
CA PHE A 241 16.61 15.71 -6.95
C PHE A 241 15.87 14.37 -6.88
N MET A 242 15.74 13.77 -5.69
CA MET A 242 14.97 12.54 -5.49
C MET A 242 13.46 12.79 -5.52
N LEU A 243 13.02 14.05 -5.38
CA LEU A 243 11.62 14.41 -5.39
C LEU A 243 11.08 14.64 -6.80
N PRO A 244 9.80 14.27 -7.06
CA PRO A 244 9.13 14.68 -8.27
C PRO A 244 9.03 16.20 -8.35
N LYS A 245 9.01 16.75 -9.57
CA LYS A 245 9.01 18.20 -9.81
C LYS A 245 7.90 18.96 -9.07
N SER A 246 6.75 18.33 -8.84
CA SER A 246 5.61 18.91 -8.12
C SER A 246 5.84 19.05 -6.59
N GLN A 247 6.84 18.38 -6.06
CA GLN A 247 7.18 18.38 -4.62
C GLN A 247 8.51 19.08 -4.32
N LYS A 248 9.20 19.61 -5.33
CA LYS A 248 10.41 20.41 -5.09
C LYS A 248 10.00 21.72 -4.44
N SER A 249 10.75 22.14 -3.43
CA SER A 249 10.64 23.49 -2.89
C SER A 249 10.90 24.45 -4.04
N SER A 250 9.90 25.22 -4.40
CA SER A 250 10.09 26.35 -5.32
C SER A 250 10.81 27.45 -4.53
N ASP A 251 12.11 27.34 -4.35
CA ASP A 251 12.95 28.52 -4.16
C ASP A 251 12.86 29.32 -5.47
N LYS A 252 11.87 30.22 -5.53
CA LYS A 252 12.00 31.38 -6.39
C LYS A 252 13.26 32.07 -5.96
N PRO A 253 14.23 32.35 -6.84
CA PRO A 253 15.28 33.29 -6.53
C PRO A 253 14.58 34.61 -6.18
N GLU A 254 14.64 35.02 -4.93
CA GLU A 254 14.42 36.41 -4.56
C GLU A 254 15.57 37.19 -5.19
N GLY A 255 15.26 38.00 -6.18
CA GLY A 255 16.21 38.97 -6.69
C GLY A 255 16.26 39.08 -8.22
N GLU A 256 15.35 39.84 -8.80
CA GLU A 256 15.61 40.96 -9.72
C GLU A 256 14.49 41.98 -9.59
#